data_0a2b82c3cd3687f4641f313ee1553570
#
_entry.id   0a2b82c3cd3687f4641f313ee1553570
#
_cell.length_a   1.000
_cell.length_b   1.000
_cell.length_c   1.000
_cell.angle_alpha   90.00
_cell.angle_beta   90.00
_cell.angle_gamma   90.00
#
_symmetry.space_group_name_H-M   'P 1'
#
loop_
_entity.id
_entity.type
_entity.pdbx_description
1 polymer ?
#
loop_
_entity_poly.entity_id
_entity_poly.type
_entity_poly.pdbx_seq_one_letter_code
_entity_poly.pdbx_strand_id
1 'polypeptide(L)'
;GCYYRCPIAVEEGDRDHPRFYVLAQLVEYNEIADAIKVEMHDLLGSRQYYGDLFQHNVFFTQAVTRCEACPGGVVEGHWGRGTIVSRTSEPHSEDKPYWYWIKLPNGKHVKECETELKFDYSQMNFAPDKQLRTYEFQHPTWFINHLKVSKNLHLVNNATYGFRVLAGCRAFLLPHQISTVARCFETMPVRYMLADEVGLGKTVEACSILKILASEKKDLGVLIIVPGALASQWKNELHYKYSLDASVASLRAKICLLPMEDIINSHLILSMPWDLVIVDETHRLLTNDAWYNQVQNLSRRVTHILLLSATPIQDRNEEYRRLLALLNPEQYENMSAERFAWMVKRQKRIQKSTNLLLGYLERYNEYAEIILDDLNSIVETLEDAALEKMVKEIDLNSEGHGLIKVKQALAYICENYRIERRVIRNRRQLISEKMARRTLRAIPYSPLSLNENYNEIGAIQNTL
;
A
#
# COMPACT_ATOMS: atom_id res chain seq x y z
N GLY A 1 -9.52 33.88 -21.26
CA GLY A 1 -8.09 34.20 -21.21
C GLY A 1 -7.21 32.98 -21.07
N CYS A 2 -5.94 33.15 -21.40
CA CYS A 2 -4.94 32.10 -21.26
C CYS A 2 -4.56 31.89 -19.80
N TYR A 3 -4.47 30.65 -19.36
CA TYR A 3 -4.14 30.29 -17.97
C TYR A 3 -2.80 29.62 -17.86
N TYR A 4 -2.09 29.95 -16.81
CA TYR A 4 -0.78 29.43 -16.49
C TYR A 4 -0.70 28.93 -15.05
N ARG A 5 0.10 27.90 -14.85
CA ARG A 5 0.53 27.44 -13.55
C ARG A 5 1.80 28.20 -13.18
N CYS A 6 1.71 29.10 -12.20
CA CYS A 6 2.79 29.94 -11.75
C CYS A 6 3.38 29.43 -10.43
N PRO A 7 4.71 29.32 -10.29
CA PRO A 7 5.35 28.90 -9.07
C PRO A 7 5.23 29.97 -7.98
N ILE A 8 5.02 29.53 -6.73
CA ILE A 8 5.07 30.40 -5.55
C ILE A 8 6.20 29.89 -4.63
N ALA A 9 7.10 30.79 -4.24
CA ALA A 9 8.12 30.51 -3.25
C ALA A 9 7.58 30.85 -1.84
N VAL A 10 7.29 29.84 -1.04
CA VAL A 10 6.83 29.99 0.35
C VAL A 10 8.01 30.03 1.31
N GLU A 11 9.06 29.28 0.98
CA GLU A 11 10.32 29.20 1.75
C GLU A 11 11.50 29.58 0.86
N GLU A 12 12.63 29.96 1.47
CA GLU A 12 13.82 30.41 0.74
C GLU A 12 14.33 29.38 -0.30
N GLY A 13 14.22 28.09 -0.01
CA GLY A 13 14.63 27.00 -0.92
C GLY A 13 13.66 26.73 -2.09
N ASP A 14 12.47 27.30 -2.08
CA ASP A 14 11.45 27.05 -3.13
C ASP A 14 11.73 27.85 -4.41
N ARG A 15 12.65 28.81 -4.42
CA ARG A 15 13.00 29.58 -5.62
C ARG A 15 13.68 28.73 -6.68
N ASP A 16 14.53 27.79 -6.27
CA ASP A 16 15.25 26.90 -7.19
C ASP A 16 14.48 25.62 -7.50
N HIS A 17 13.62 25.18 -6.57
CA HIS A 17 12.78 23.98 -6.71
C HIS A 17 11.37 24.25 -6.20
N PRO A 18 10.51 24.91 -7.00
CA PRO A 18 9.16 25.27 -6.56
C PRO A 18 8.32 24.06 -6.19
N ARG A 19 7.79 24.05 -4.96
CA ARG A 19 6.87 23.03 -4.46
C ARG A 19 5.41 23.43 -4.55
N PHE A 20 5.16 24.74 -4.58
CA PHE A 20 3.82 25.30 -4.60
C PHE A 20 3.56 26.07 -5.89
N TYR A 21 2.34 25.97 -6.37
CA TYR A 21 1.93 26.60 -7.62
C TYR A 21 0.52 27.19 -7.48
N VAL A 22 0.29 28.26 -8.20
CA VAL A 22 -1.03 28.90 -8.29
C VAL A 22 -1.50 28.97 -9.72
N LEU A 23 -2.79 28.91 -9.93
CA LEU A 23 -3.41 29.17 -11.23
C LEU A 23 -3.49 30.67 -11.45
N ALA A 24 -3.05 31.14 -12.60
CA ALA A 24 -3.04 32.54 -12.94
C ALA A 24 -3.52 32.76 -14.39
N GLN A 25 -4.23 33.86 -14.60
CA GLN A 25 -4.72 34.26 -15.91
C GLN A 25 -3.73 35.27 -16.52
N LEU A 26 -3.40 35.11 -17.81
CA LEU A 26 -2.56 36.02 -18.54
C LEU A 26 -3.26 37.39 -18.69
N VAL A 27 -2.57 38.44 -18.25
CA VAL A 27 -3.01 39.83 -18.43
C VAL A 27 -2.25 40.48 -19.58
N GLU A 28 -0.92 40.32 -19.63
CA GLU A 28 -0.05 40.99 -20.60
C GLU A 28 1.18 40.12 -20.88
N TYR A 29 1.65 40.13 -22.12
CA TYR A 29 2.89 39.47 -22.52
C TYR A 29 3.89 40.52 -22.99
N ASN A 30 5.10 40.48 -22.45
CA ASN A 30 6.20 41.36 -22.85
C ASN A 30 7.22 40.56 -23.66
N GLU A 31 7.20 40.71 -24.98
CA GLU A 31 8.10 39.99 -25.88
C GLU A 31 9.58 40.34 -25.67
N ILE A 32 9.90 41.60 -25.26
CA ILE A 32 11.29 42.04 -25.07
C ILE A 32 11.91 41.36 -23.83
N ALA A 33 11.14 41.24 -22.76
CA ALA A 33 11.60 40.66 -21.52
C ALA A 33 11.36 39.16 -21.42
N ASP A 34 10.69 38.54 -22.39
CA ASP A 34 10.19 37.17 -22.37
C ASP A 34 9.48 36.84 -21.06
N ALA A 35 8.58 37.74 -20.68
CA ALA A 35 7.89 37.66 -19.39
C ALA A 35 6.38 37.89 -19.57
N ILE A 36 5.62 37.22 -18.70
CA ILE A 36 4.16 37.38 -18.62
C ILE A 36 3.78 38.07 -17.32
N LYS A 37 2.81 38.97 -17.45
CA LYS A 37 2.09 39.52 -16.29
C LYS A 37 0.77 38.80 -16.15
N VAL A 38 0.49 38.34 -14.94
CA VAL A 38 -0.67 37.47 -14.68
C VAL A 38 -1.51 38.00 -13.53
N GLU A 39 -2.78 37.64 -13.53
CA GLU A 39 -3.68 37.77 -12.41
C GLU A 39 -3.83 36.43 -11.73
N MET A 40 -3.37 36.31 -10.48
CA MET A 40 -3.41 35.05 -9.73
C MET A 40 -4.78 34.81 -9.12
N HIS A 41 -5.30 33.60 -9.30
CA HIS A 41 -6.55 33.14 -8.71
C HIS A 41 -6.30 32.45 -7.38
N ASP A 42 -6.75 33.05 -6.30
CA ASP A 42 -6.66 32.46 -4.96
C ASP A 42 -7.80 31.47 -4.71
N LEU A 43 -7.68 30.30 -5.31
CA LEU A 43 -8.70 29.24 -5.22
C LEU A 43 -8.87 28.69 -3.81
N LEU A 44 -7.83 28.73 -2.97
CA LEU A 44 -7.79 28.16 -1.64
C LEU A 44 -7.92 29.20 -0.53
N GLY A 45 -8.08 30.49 -0.85
CA GLY A 45 -8.11 31.56 0.13
C GLY A 45 -6.79 31.78 0.86
N SER A 46 -5.68 31.38 0.21
CA SER A 46 -4.32 31.44 0.79
C SER A 46 -3.81 32.86 0.93
N ARG A 47 -4.38 33.83 0.18
CA ARG A 47 -4.01 35.26 0.22
C ARG A 47 -4.12 35.85 1.63
N GLN A 48 -5.00 35.32 2.46
CA GLN A 48 -5.14 35.72 3.86
C GLN A 48 -3.88 35.43 4.70
N TYR A 49 -3.18 34.35 4.36
CA TYR A 49 -1.99 33.88 5.09
C TYR A 49 -0.68 34.26 4.39
N TYR A 50 -0.71 34.35 3.06
CA TYR A 50 0.46 34.53 2.19
C TYR A 50 0.29 35.72 1.25
N GLY A 51 -0.33 36.82 1.71
CA GLY A 51 -0.71 37.98 0.90
C GLY A 51 0.44 38.56 0.08
N ASP A 52 1.63 38.60 0.64
CA ASP A 52 2.82 39.16 0.00
C ASP A 52 3.28 38.34 -1.21
N LEU A 53 3.03 37.03 -1.21
CA LEU A 53 3.39 36.14 -2.34
C LEU A 53 2.53 36.40 -3.58
N PHE A 54 1.30 36.90 -3.39
CA PHE A 54 0.37 37.23 -4.45
C PHE A 54 0.64 38.64 -5.06
N GLN A 55 1.58 39.37 -4.53
CA GLN A 55 2.00 40.67 -5.11
C GLN A 55 2.96 40.50 -6.28
N HIS A 56 3.69 39.37 -6.32
CA HIS A 56 4.60 39.04 -7.41
C HIS A 56 3.81 38.43 -8.57
N ASN A 57 3.48 39.23 -9.57
CA ASN A 57 2.61 38.86 -10.67
C ASN A 57 3.28 38.86 -12.06
N VAL A 58 4.61 38.95 -12.10
CA VAL A 58 5.40 38.90 -13.35
C VAL A 58 6.33 37.71 -13.29
N PHE A 59 6.27 36.86 -14.31
CA PHE A 59 7.06 35.63 -14.41
C PHE A 59 7.72 35.55 -15.80
N PHE A 60 8.93 34.98 -15.84
CA PHE A 60 9.51 34.59 -17.12
C PHE A 60 8.74 33.42 -17.74
N THR A 61 8.62 33.37 -19.05
CA THR A 61 7.87 32.31 -19.74
C THR A 61 8.39 30.91 -19.43
N GLN A 62 9.71 30.77 -19.22
CA GLN A 62 10.36 29.51 -18.83
C GLN A 62 9.99 29.01 -17.42
N ALA A 63 9.53 29.90 -16.53
CA ALA A 63 9.18 29.55 -15.17
C ALA A 63 7.73 29.10 -14.97
N VAL A 64 6.92 29.22 -16.00
CA VAL A 64 5.48 28.96 -15.95
C VAL A 64 5.08 27.86 -16.93
N THR A 65 3.98 27.16 -16.64
CA THR A 65 3.45 26.11 -17.50
C THR A 65 2.04 26.50 -17.96
N ARG A 66 1.79 26.40 -19.26
CA ARG A 66 0.47 26.61 -19.83
C ARG A 66 -0.53 25.59 -19.29
N CYS A 67 -1.70 26.03 -18.89
CA CYS A 67 -2.77 25.18 -18.36
C CYS A 67 -3.92 25.06 -19.35
N GLU A 68 -4.53 23.90 -19.37
CA GLU A 68 -5.79 23.64 -20.02
C GLU A 68 -6.94 23.76 -19.01
N ALA A 69 -8.08 24.24 -19.49
CA ALA A 69 -9.28 24.22 -18.68
C ALA A 69 -9.84 22.81 -18.57
N CYS A 70 -10.20 22.40 -17.36
CA CYS A 70 -10.72 21.06 -17.10
C CYS A 70 -12.13 20.87 -17.62
N PRO A 71 -12.47 19.69 -18.18
CA PRO A 71 -13.85 19.32 -18.44
C PRO A 71 -14.72 19.45 -17.18
N GLY A 72 -15.95 19.96 -17.33
CA GLY A 72 -16.84 20.24 -16.22
C GLY A 72 -16.69 21.64 -15.62
N GLY A 73 -15.66 22.41 -16.01
CA GLY A 73 -15.49 23.81 -15.60
C GLY A 73 -16.61 24.70 -16.12
N VAL A 74 -17.03 25.66 -15.29
CA VAL A 74 -18.05 26.65 -15.67
C VAL A 74 -17.40 27.85 -16.35
N VAL A 75 -17.95 28.25 -17.49
CA VAL A 75 -17.47 29.38 -18.28
C VAL A 75 -18.62 30.29 -18.64
N GLU A 76 -18.30 31.56 -18.82
CA GLU A 76 -19.20 32.60 -19.35
C GLU A 76 -18.63 33.16 -20.65
N GLY A 77 -19.44 33.16 -21.68
CA GLY A 77 -19.15 33.75 -22.97
C GLY A 77 -20.27 34.70 -23.40
N HIS A 78 -20.22 35.20 -24.63
CA HIS A 78 -21.27 36.08 -25.20
C HIS A 78 -22.66 35.44 -25.23
N TRP A 79 -22.72 34.10 -25.18
CA TRP A 79 -23.95 33.29 -25.14
C TRP A 79 -24.45 32.99 -23.71
N GLY A 80 -23.82 33.53 -22.68
CA GLY A 80 -24.11 33.29 -21.27
C GLY A 80 -23.25 32.18 -20.64
N ARG A 81 -23.80 31.45 -19.66
CA ARG A 81 -23.07 30.39 -18.95
C ARG A 81 -23.11 29.06 -19.67
N GLY A 82 -21.98 28.37 -19.65
CA GLY A 82 -21.83 27.02 -20.20
C GLY A 82 -20.85 26.18 -19.41
N THR A 83 -20.73 24.90 -19.78
CA THR A 83 -19.82 23.95 -19.15
C THR A 83 -18.85 23.41 -20.19
N ILE A 84 -17.56 23.41 -19.87
CA ILE A 84 -16.51 22.86 -20.73
C ILE A 84 -16.71 21.35 -20.88
N VAL A 85 -16.73 20.88 -22.12
CA VAL A 85 -16.80 19.45 -22.45
C VAL A 85 -15.40 18.90 -22.71
N SER A 86 -14.64 19.53 -23.58
CA SER A 86 -13.28 19.12 -23.96
C SER A 86 -12.57 20.22 -24.75
N ARG A 87 -11.23 20.15 -24.79
CA ARG A 87 -10.43 20.89 -25.74
C ARG A 87 -10.60 20.29 -27.14
N THR A 88 -10.50 21.10 -28.19
CA THR A 88 -10.52 20.61 -29.56
C THR A 88 -9.19 19.93 -29.92
N SER A 89 -9.24 18.95 -30.82
CA SER A 89 -8.09 18.11 -31.19
C SER A 89 -7.20 18.71 -32.30
N GLU A 90 -7.36 19.98 -32.64
CA GLU A 90 -6.52 20.63 -33.64
C GLU A 90 -5.07 20.71 -33.17
N PRO A 91 -4.08 20.48 -34.06
CA PRO A 91 -2.68 20.60 -33.70
C PRO A 91 -2.37 22.03 -33.30
N HIS A 92 -2.02 22.24 -32.04
CA HIS A 92 -1.71 23.57 -31.53
C HIS A 92 -0.20 23.72 -31.37
N SER A 93 0.34 24.85 -31.88
CA SER A 93 1.57 25.35 -31.30
C SER A 93 1.25 25.87 -29.88
N GLU A 94 2.17 25.70 -28.93
CA GLU A 94 2.02 26.18 -27.56
C GLU A 94 1.71 27.70 -27.48
N ASP A 95 2.01 28.43 -28.55
CA ASP A 95 1.82 29.88 -28.66
C ASP A 95 0.40 30.31 -29.10
N LYS A 96 -0.46 29.35 -29.46
CA LYS A 96 -1.81 29.68 -29.92
C LYS A 96 -2.84 29.47 -28.81
N PRO A 97 -3.91 30.31 -28.78
CA PRO A 97 -5.00 30.14 -27.84
C PRO A 97 -5.71 28.79 -28.05
N TYR A 98 -6.14 28.18 -26.97
CA TYR A 98 -6.87 26.92 -27.00
C TYR A 98 -8.35 27.15 -27.37
N TRP A 99 -8.94 26.17 -28.02
CA TRP A 99 -10.36 26.14 -28.37
C TRP A 99 -11.05 25.03 -27.62
N TYR A 100 -12.25 25.33 -27.07
CA TYR A 100 -13.00 24.43 -26.27
C TYR A 100 -14.38 24.15 -26.84
N TRP A 101 -14.85 22.91 -26.67
CA TRP A 101 -16.24 22.56 -26.81
C TRP A 101 -16.95 22.83 -25.49
N ILE A 102 -18.05 23.62 -25.56
CA ILE A 102 -18.81 24.09 -24.43
C ILE A 102 -20.24 23.65 -24.62
N LYS A 103 -20.80 23.01 -23.55
CA LYS A 103 -22.21 22.66 -23.50
C LYS A 103 -22.99 23.76 -22.80
N LEU A 104 -24.00 24.29 -23.49
CA LEU A 104 -24.90 25.31 -22.99
C LEU A 104 -26.04 24.66 -22.16
N PRO A 105 -26.74 25.41 -21.27
CA PRO A 105 -27.88 24.90 -20.50
C PRO A 105 -29.02 24.35 -21.36
N ASN A 106 -29.18 24.82 -22.57
CA ASN A 106 -30.17 24.35 -23.56
C ASN A 106 -29.76 23.04 -24.28
N GLY A 107 -28.62 22.44 -23.90
CA GLY A 107 -28.08 21.22 -24.48
C GLY A 107 -27.28 21.40 -25.77
N LYS A 108 -27.24 22.60 -26.36
CA LYS A 108 -26.41 22.89 -27.54
C LYS A 108 -24.93 22.91 -27.18
N HIS A 109 -24.08 22.52 -28.13
CA HIS A 109 -22.63 22.63 -28.04
C HIS A 109 -22.13 23.74 -28.92
N VAL A 110 -21.25 24.58 -28.41
CA VAL A 110 -20.58 25.65 -29.10
C VAL A 110 -19.07 25.45 -29.01
N LYS A 111 -18.35 25.86 -30.05
CA LYS A 111 -16.89 25.88 -30.08
C LYS A 111 -16.43 27.31 -29.89
N GLU A 112 -15.63 27.59 -28.87
CA GLU A 112 -15.19 28.94 -28.53
C GLU A 112 -13.72 28.99 -28.18
N CYS A 113 -13.07 30.14 -28.49
CA CYS A 113 -11.68 30.38 -28.12
C CYS A 113 -11.58 30.76 -26.63
N GLU A 114 -10.52 30.33 -25.97
CA GLU A 114 -10.30 30.66 -24.55
C GLU A 114 -10.20 32.17 -24.28
N THR A 115 -9.78 32.98 -25.28
CA THR A 115 -9.70 34.43 -25.15
C THR A 115 -11.06 35.07 -24.93
N GLU A 116 -12.11 34.46 -25.48
CA GLU A 116 -13.49 34.94 -25.39
C GLU A 116 -14.23 34.36 -24.17
N LEU A 117 -13.57 33.51 -23.40
CA LEU A 117 -14.13 32.82 -22.26
C LEU A 117 -13.69 33.47 -20.95
N LYS A 118 -14.63 33.66 -20.04
CA LYS A 118 -14.41 33.99 -18.66
C LYS A 118 -14.68 32.75 -17.81
N PHE A 119 -13.65 32.26 -17.18
CA PHE A 119 -13.74 31.05 -16.36
C PHE A 119 -14.22 31.40 -14.95
N ASP A 120 -15.29 30.73 -14.48
CA ASP A 120 -15.82 30.91 -13.13
C ASP A 120 -15.36 29.78 -12.21
N TYR A 121 -14.23 29.98 -11.56
CA TYR A 121 -13.68 29.01 -10.59
C TYR A 121 -14.42 29.02 -9.25
N SER A 122 -15.24 30.04 -8.98
CA SER A 122 -15.98 30.13 -7.71
C SER A 122 -17.10 29.09 -7.58
N GLN A 123 -17.53 28.53 -8.70
CA GLN A 123 -18.61 27.54 -8.78
C GLN A 123 -18.14 26.11 -9.01
N MET A 124 -16.85 25.86 -9.01
CA MET A 124 -16.37 24.49 -8.95
C MET A 124 -16.83 23.87 -7.63
N ASN A 125 -17.70 22.87 -7.69
CA ASN A 125 -18.20 22.11 -6.53
C ASN A 125 -17.10 21.38 -5.73
N PHE A 126 -15.83 21.65 -6.05
CA PHE A 126 -14.63 21.12 -5.45
C PHE A 126 -13.78 22.19 -4.76
N ALA A 127 -14.38 23.26 -4.27
CA ALA A 127 -13.67 24.19 -3.40
C ALA A 127 -13.82 23.71 -1.94
N PRO A 128 -12.89 22.86 -1.42
CA PRO A 128 -12.95 22.40 -0.02
C PRO A 128 -12.86 23.56 0.95
N ASP A 129 -12.21 24.65 0.55
CA ASP A 129 -12.12 25.90 1.31
C ASP A 129 -13.48 26.59 1.48
N LYS A 130 -14.34 26.59 0.46
CA LYS A 130 -15.66 27.18 0.54
C LYS A 130 -16.53 26.40 1.52
N GLN A 131 -16.50 25.06 1.45
CA GLN A 131 -17.20 24.21 2.40
C GLN A 131 -16.66 24.35 3.82
N LEU A 132 -15.33 24.50 3.98
CA LEU A 132 -14.70 24.77 5.26
C LEU A 132 -15.08 26.14 5.84
N ARG A 133 -15.18 27.18 5.00
CA ARG A 133 -15.55 28.54 5.44
C ARG A 133 -17.01 28.70 5.78
N THR A 134 -17.92 28.02 5.06
CA THR A 134 -19.36 28.10 5.32
C THR A 134 -19.79 27.17 6.45
N TYR A 135 -18.85 26.38 7.01
CA TYR A 135 -19.17 25.33 7.97
C TYR A 135 -20.34 24.42 7.51
N GLU A 136 -20.51 24.31 6.21
CA GLU A 136 -21.41 23.32 5.62
C GLU A 136 -20.90 21.90 5.83
N PHE A 137 -20.35 21.66 7.01
CA PHE A 137 -20.07 20.34 7.52
C PHE A 137 -21.39 19.67 7.81
N GLN A 138 -21.84 19.03 6.82
CA GLN A 138 -23.01 18.20 6.95
C GLN A 138 -22.73 17.11 7.99
N HIS A 139 -23.79 16.62 8.57
CA HIS A 139 -23.92 15.58 9.55
C HIS A 139 -22.67 14.71 9.79
N PRO A 140 -22.33 14.32 11.04
CA PRO A 140 -21.14 13.49 11.36
C PRO A 140 -20.97 12.24 10.52
N THR A 141 -22.06 11.68 9.98
CA THR A 141 -22.04 10.58 9.02
C THR A 141 -21.31 10.93 7.71
N TRP A 142 -21.25 12.20 7.32
CA TRP A 142 -20.48 12.63 6.16
C TRP A 142 -18.97 12.41 6.39
N PHE A 143 -18.44 12.75 7.55
CA PHE A 143 -17.03 12.52 7.91
C PHE A 143 -16.69 11.04 7.92
N ILE A 144 -17.56 10.23 8.51
CA ILE A 144 -17.37 8.78 8.56
C ILE A 144 -17.41 8.18 7.15
N ASN A 145 -18.33 8.62 6.32
CA ASN A 145 -18.44 8.16 4.94
C ASN A 145 -17.30 8.71 4.08
N HIS A 146 -16.90 9.97 4.27
CA HIS A 146 -15.76 10.56 3.58
C HIS A 146 -14.44 9.86 3.97
N LEU A 147 -14.23 9.58 5.26
CA LEU A 147 -13.09 8.79 5.72
C LEU A 147 -13.10 7.39 5.15
N LYS A 148 -14.25 6.72 5.08
CA LYS A 148 -14.39 5.40 4.45
C LYS A 148 -14.10 5.46 2.96
N VAL A 149 -14.67 6.42 2.25
CA VAL A 149 -14.45 6.62 0.80
C VAL A 149 -13.00 7.02 0.53
N SER A 150 -12.45 7.96 1.30
CA SER A 150 -11.06 8.39 1.19
C SER A 150 -10.09 7.24 1.49
N LYS A 151 -10.34 6.46 2.55
CA LYS A 151 -9.55 5.27 2.88
C LYS A 151 -9.66 4.21 1.79
N ASN A 152 -10.86 3.96 1.26
CA ASN A 152 -11.06 3.01 0.17
C ASN A 152 -10.46 3.51 -1.14
N LEU A 153 -10.56 4.80 -1.46
CA LEU A 153 -9.88 5.41 -2.61
C LEU A 153 -8.36 5.34 -2.45
N HIS A 154 -7.85 5.56 -1.24
CA HIS A 154 -6.42 5.43 -0.97
C HIS A 154 -5.95 3.98 -1.07
N LEU A 155 -6.75 3.03 -0.58
CA LEU A 155 -6.51 1.59 -0.77
C LEU A 155 -6.59 1.19 -2.25
N VAL A 156 -7.59 1.68 -2.99
CA VAL A 156 -7.72 1.43 -4.44
C VAL A 156 -6.58 2.09 -5.21
N ASN A 157 -6.20 3.32 -4.89
CA ASN A 157 -5.06 3.98 -5.51
C ASN A 157 -3.74 3.26 -5.20
N ASN A 158 -3.51 2.89 -3.93
CA ASN A 158 -2.33 2.14 -3.55
C ASN A 158 -2.34 0.73 -4.16
N ALA A 159 -3.47 0.04 -4.14
CA ALA A 159 -3.64 -1.24 -4.81
C ALA A 159 -3.48 -1.11 -6.33
N THR A 160 -4.03 -0.06 -6.95
CA THR A 160 -3.95 0.18 -8.40
C THR A 160 -2.52 0.54 -8.80
N TYR A 161 -1.84 1.39 -8.06
CA TYR A 161 -0.44 1.74 -8.35
C TYR A 161 0.50 0.55 -8.15
N GLY A 162 0.36 -0.19 -7.06
CA GLY A 162 1.15 -1.39 -6.82
C GLY A 162 0.85 -2.50 -7.82
N PHE A 163 -0.40 -2.84 -8.03
CA PHE A 163 -0.83 -3.90 -8.96
C PHE A 163 -0.66 -3.51 -10.42
N ARG A 164 -0.72 -2.22 -10.78
CA ARG A 164 -0.39 -1.75 -12.13
C ARG A 164 1.02 -2.14 -12.55
N VAL A 165 1.98 -2.06 -11.64
CA VAL A 165 3.36 -2.49 -11.91
C VAL A 165 3.43 -4.00 -12.15
N LEU A 166 2.59 -4.77 -11.46
CA LEU A 166 2.50 -6.22 -11.63
C LEU A 166 1.78 -6.64 -12.92
N ALA A 167 0.92 -5.78 -13.50
CA ALA A 167 0.24 -6.06 -14.77
C ALA A 167 1.22 -6.27 -15.93
N GLY A 168 2.44 -5.71 -15.85
CA GLY A 168 3.52 -5.95 -16.82
C GLY A 168 4.38 -7.18 -16.53
N CYS A 169 4.12 -7.89 -15.43
CA CYS A 169 4.88 -9.08 -15.06
C CYS A 169 4.29 -10.34 -15.71
N ARG A 170 5.16 -11.32 -15.96
CA ARG A 170 4.73 -12.64 -16.48
C ARG A 170 4.28 -13.60 -15.37
N ALA A 171 3.96 -13.06 -14.20
CA ALA A 171 3.45 -13.81 -13.06
C ALA A 171 1.93 -13.73 -13.03
N PHE A 172 1.27 -14.87 -12.97
CA PHE A 172 -0.16 -14.94 -12.71
C PHE A 172 -0.37 -15.03 -11.20
N LEU A 173 -1.04 -14.02 -10.63
CA LEU A 173 -1.31 -13.96 -9.19
C LEU A 173 -2.65 -14.61 -8.87
N LEU A 174 -2.64 -15.51 -7.91
CA LEU A 174 -3.84 -16.10 -7.36
C LEU A 174 -4.52 -15.15 -6.36
N PRO A 175 -5.85 -15.25 -6.13
CA PRO A 175 -6.56 -14.32 -5.24
C PRO A 175 -5.98 -14.20 -3.83
N HIS A 176 -5.50 -15.30 -3.23
CA HIS A 176 -4.86 -15.27 -1.92
C HIS A 176 -3.51 -14.52 -1.94
N GLN A 177 -2.73 -14.65 -3.02
CA GLN A 177 -1.46 -13.93 -3.19
C GLN A 177 -1.71 -12.42 -3.33
N ILE A 178 -2.75 -12.03 -4.08
CA ILE A 178 -3.19 -10.63 -4.18
C ILE A 178 -3.54 -10.09 -2.79
N SER A 179 -4.33 -10.85 -2.02
CA SER A 179 -4.70 -10.47 -0.66
C SER A 179 -3.49 -10.35 0.27
N THR A 180 -2.52 -11.27 0.18
CA THR A 180 -1.26 -11.24 0.94
C THR A 180 -0.45 -10.00 0.60
N VAL A 181 -0.24 -9.72 -0.69
CA VAL A 181 0.51 -8.54 -1.15
C VAL A 181 -0.18 -7.26 -0.68
N ALA A 182 -1.50 -7.12 -0.87
CA ALA A 182 -2.26 -5.95 -0.43
C ALA A 182 -2.10 -5.72 1.08
N ARG A 183 -2.22 -6.78 1.88
CA ARG A 183 -2.08 -6.70 3.34
C ARG A 183 -0.69 -6.24 3.78
N CYS A 184 0.36 -6.60 3.05
CA CYS A 184 1.72 -6.14 3.37
C CYS A 184 1.89 -4.62 3.21
N PHE A 185 1.06 -3.98 2.37
CA PHE A 185 1.07 -2.53 2.16
C PHE A 185 0.05 -1.76 3.02
N GLU A 186 -0.78 -2.45 3.81
CA GLU A 186 -1.68 -1.78 4.77
C GLU A 186 -0.92 -1.04 5.87
N THR A 187 0.27 -1.51 6.23
CA THR A 187 1.08 -0.92 7.30
C THR A 187 2.54 -0.82 6.85
N MET A 188 3.00 0.41 6.65
CA MET A 188 4.41 0.69 6.35
C MET A 188 5.20 0.90 7.65
N PRO A 189 6.48 0.52 7.70
CA PRO A 189 7.23 -0.21 6.67
C PRO A 189 6.80 -1.67 6.53
N VAL A 190 7.06 -2.25 5.35
CA VAL A 190 6.76 -3.68 5.08
C VAL A 190 7.70 -4.55 5.90
N ARG A 191 7.18 -5.12 6.99
CA ARG A 191 7.92 -6.01 7.90
C ARG A 191 7.01 -7.18 8.27
N TYR A 192 7.03 -8.24 7.43
CA TYR A 192 6.09 -9.34 7.51
C TYR A 192 6.76 -10.70 7.39
N MET A 193 6.14 -11.70 7.98
CA MET A 193 6.44 -13.11 7.77
C MET A 193 5.34 -13.74 6.93
N LEU A 194 5.71 -14.27 5.77
CA LEU A 194 4.83 -15.05 4.90
C LEU A 194 5.00 -16.53 5.28
N ALA A 195 4.00 -17.05 5.99
CA ALA A 195 4.02 -18.39 6.58
C ALA A 195 3.05 -19.37 5.90
N ASP A 196 2.82 -19.16 4.61
CA ASP A 196 1.94 -19.97 3.79
C ASP A 196 2.43 -21.41 3.64
N GLU A 197 1.51 -22.35 3.48
CA GLU A 197 1.86 -23.75 3.21
C GLU A 197 2.72 -23.90 1.94
N VAL A 198 3.50 -24.98 1.90
CA VAL A 198 4.37 -25.27 0.73
C VAL A 198 3.55 -25.28 -0.56
N GLY A 199 4.03 -24.62 -1.59
CA GLY A 199 3.41 -24.60 -2.91
C GLY A 199 2.27 -23.59 -3.08
N LEU A 200 2.02 -22.69 -2.11
CA LEU A 200 1.08 -21.57 -2.26
C LEU A 200 1.70 -20.33 -2.91
N GLY A 201 3.03 -20.35 -3.17
CA GLY A 201 3.70 -19.33 -3.96
C GLY A 201 4.27 -18.16 -3.18
N LYS A 202 4.80 -18.39 -1.97
CA LYS A 202 5.50 -17.36 -1.15
C LYS A 202 6.55 -16.56 -1.93
N THR A 203 7.33 -17.23 -2.79
CA THR A 203 8.31 -16.57 -3.65
C THR A 203 7.65 -15.58 -4.60
N VAL A 204 6.49 -15.94 -5.17
CA VAL A 204 5.71 -15.06 -6.06
C VAL A 204 5.21 -13.83 -5.28
N GLU A 205 4.72 -14.03 -4.07
CA GLU A 205 4.28 -12.92 -3.20
C GLU A 205 5.45 -11.99 -2.85
N ALA A 206 6.59 -12.55 -2.42
CA ALA A 206 7.78 -11.77 -2.08
C ALA A 206 8.35 -11.00 -3.28
N CYS A 207 8.42 -11.62 -4.46
CA CYS A 207 8.84 -10.96 -5.70
C CYS A 207 7.85 -9.86 -6.13
N SER A 208 6.55 -10.05 -5.90
CA SER A 208 5.53 -9.04 -6.17
C SER A 208 5.69 -7.83 -5.27
N ILE A 209 5.90 -8.03 -3.96
CA ILE A 209 6.18 -6.97 -2.99
C ILE A 209 7.46 -6.23 -3.37
N LEU A 210 8.54 -6.95 -3.69
CA LEU A 210 9.80 -6.37 -4.15
C LEU A 210 9.59 -5.51 -5.41
N LYS A 211 8.83 -6.00 -6.40
CA LYS A 211 8.56 -5.27 -7.64
C LYS A 211 7.81 -3.96 -7.39
N ILE A 212 6.84 -3.96 -6.47
CA ILE A 212 6.11 -2.75 -6.08
C ILE A 212 7.07 -1.76 -5.41
N LEU A 213 7.85 -2.18 -4.40
CA LEU A 213 8.80 -1.31 -3.71
C LEU A 213 9.88 -0.76 -4.68
N ALA A 214 10.36 -1.58 -5.62
CA ALA A 214 11.32 -1.14 -6.64
C ALA A 214 10.73 -0.13 -7.63
N SER A 215 9.41 -0.08 -7.79
CA SER A 215 8.75 0.94 -8.61
C SER A 215 8.63 2.29 -7.89
N GLU A 216 8.55 2.27 -6.56
CA GLU A 216 8.48 3.48 -5.75
C GLU A 216 9.86 4.13 -5.57
N LYS A 217 10.91 3.30 -5.40
CA LYS A 217 12.28 3.75 -5.22
C LYS A 217 13.20 3.16 -6.30
N LYS A 218 13.64 4.00 -7.24
CA LYS A 218 14.50 3.58 -8.38
C LYS A 218 15.82 2.92 -7.97
N ASP A 219 16.40 3.33 -6.84
CA ASP A 219 17.67 2.83 -6.33
C ASP A 219 17.47 2.00 -5.06
N LEU A 220 16.43 1.18 -5.05
CA LEU A 220 16.13 0.27 -3.95
C LEU A 220 17.24 -0.77 -3.81
N GLY A 221 17.98 -0.74 -2.69
CA GLY A 221 18.96 -1.75 -2.34
C GLY A 221 18.28 -2.98 -1.73
N VAL A 222 18.42 -4.13 -2.37
CA VAL A 222 17.72 -5.37 -1.97
C VAL A 222 18.71 -6.49 -1.70
N LEU A 223 18.60 -7.09 -0.53
CA LEU A 223 19.32 -8.30 -0.18
C LEU A 223 18.34 -9.46 -0.02
N ILE A 224 18.55 -10.52 -0.79
CA ILE A 224 17.75 -11.74 -0.70
C ILE A 224 18.64 -12.87 -0.22
N ILE A 225 18.38 -13.37 0.97
CA ILE A 225 19.12 -14.46 1.61
C ILE A 225 18.34 -15.74 1.39
N VAL A 226 18.94 -16.70 0.70
CA VAL A 226 18.31 -17.96 0.32
C VAL A 226 19.23 -19.14 0.57
N PRO A 227 18.71 -20.35 0.78
CA PRO A 227 19.53 -21.56 0.70
C PRO A 227 20.26 -21.61 -0.67
N GLY A 228 21.56 -21.94 -0.68
CA GLY A 228 22.35 -21.90 -1.91
C GLY A 228 21.74 -22.66 -3.08
N ALA A 229 21.08 -23.80 -2.81
CA ALA A 229 20.36 -24.59 -3.81
C ALA A 229 19.19 -23.83 -4.49
N LEU A 230 18.63 -22.81 -3.84
CA LEU A 230 17.50 -22.03 -4.37
C LEU A 230 17.94 -20.75 -5.10
N ALA A 231 19.20 -20.36 -5.02
CA ALA A 231 19.69 -19.10 -5.59
C ALA A 231 19.42 -18.99 -7.10
N SER A 232 19.66 -20.05 -7.86
CA SER A 232 19.38 -20.08 -9.31
C SER A 232 17.89 -19.98 -9.62
N GLN A 233 17.04 -20.64 -8.84
CA GLN A 233 15.59 -20.55 -8.98
C GLN A 233 15.10 -19.10 -8.74
N TRP A 234 15.54 -18.47 -7.66
CA TRP A 234 15.19 -17.08 -7.34
C TRP A 234 15.64 -16.12 -8.43
N LYS A 235 16.87 -16.27 -8.94
CA LYS A 235 17.39 -15.46 -10.04
C LYS A 235 16.51 -15.59 -11.29
N ASN A 236 16.13 -16.81 -11.65
CA ASN A 236 15.27 -17.07 -12.80
C ASN A 236 13.86 -16.51 -12.61
N GLU A 237 13.26 -16.66 -11.43
CA GLU A 237 11.94 -16.10 -11.13
C GLU A 237 11.94 -14.58 -11.23
N LEU A 238 12.91 -13.90 -10.63
CA LEU A 238 13.06 -12.45 -10.70
C LEU A 238 13.23 -11.98 -12.15
N HIS A 239 14.11 -12.60 -12.91
CA HIS A 239 14.38 -12.20 -14.29
C HIS A 239 13.18 -12.47 -15.21
N TYR A 240 12.72 -13.72 -15.29
CA TYR A 240 11.72 -14.10 -16.28
C TYR A 240 10.31 -13.64 -15.95
N LYS A 241 9.91 -13.63 -14.66
CA LYS A 241 8.55 -13.27 -14.28
C LYS A 241 8.38 -11.78 -13.98
N TYR A 242 9.40 -11.15 -13.39
CA TYR A 242 9.30 -9.77 -12.89
C TYR A 242 10.17 -8.76 -13.63
N SER A 243 11.03 -9.21 -14.57
CA SER A 243 12.02 -8.37 -15.27
C SER A 243 12.88 -7.59 -14.28
N LEU A 244 13.41 -8.30 -13.30
CA LEU A 244 14.34 -7.81 -12.28
C LEU A 244 15.63 -8.59 -12.35
N ASP A 245 16.76 -7.88 -12.53
CA ASP A 245 18.07 -8.49 -12.60
C ASP A 245 18.70 -8.57 -11.21
N ALA A 246 19.02 -9.79 -10.81
CA ALA A 246 19.67 -10.07 -9.55
C ALA A 246 21.03 -10.74 -9.79
N SER A 247 22.02 -10.39 -8.97
CA SER A 247 23.36 -10.96 -9.01
C SER A 247 23.62 -11.82 -7.78
N VAL A 248 24.17 -13.01 -8.00
CA VAL A 248 24.52 -13.93 -6.91
C VAL A 248 25.84 -13.49 -6.27
N ALA A 249 25.87 -13.41 -4.94
CA ALA A 249 27.02 -13.04 -4.10
C ALA A 249 27.70 -11.70 -4.48
N SER A 250 27.01 -10.80 -5.15
CA SER A 250 27.53 -9.48 -5.52
C SER A 250 26.88 -8.38 -4.68
N LEU A 251 27.54 -7.94 -3.63
CA LEU A 251 27.03 -6.90 -2.70
C LEU A 251 26.88 -5.51 -3.35
N ARG A 252 27.50 -5.27 -4.52
CA ARG A 252 27.36 -4.00 -5.27
C ARG A 252 26.15 -3.98 -6.19
N ALA A 253 25.49 -5.12 -6.38
CA ALA A 253 24.28 -5.19 -7.21
C ALA A 253 23.08 -4.54 -6.47
N LYS A 254 22.17 -3.92 -7.21
CA LYS A 254 20.91 -3.40 -6.64
C LYS A 254 20.10 -4.51 -5.96
N ILE A 255 20.05 -5.68 -6.57
CA ILE A 255 19.43 -6.87 -6.00
C ILE A 255 20.54 -7.94 -5.87
N CYS A 256 20.92 -8.20 -4.64
CA CYS A 256 21.90 -9.22 -4.29
C CYS A 256 21.21 -10.49 -3.79
N LEU A 257 21.47 -11.61 -4.44
CA LEU A 257 21.11 -12.95 -3.97
C LEU A 257 22.30 -13.51 -3.19
N LEU A 258 22.15 -13.68 -1.91
CA LEU A 258 23.21 -14.21 -1.05
C LEU A 258 22.86 -15.62 -0.57
N PRO A 259 23.65 -16.63 -0.88
CA PRO A 259 23.52 -17.93 -0.25
C PRO A 259 23.62 -17.81 1.27
N MET A 260 22.72 -18.48 2.01
CA MET A 260 22.66 -18.42 3.47
C MET A 260 23.99 -18.88 4.10
N GLU A 261 24.66 -19.81 3.45
CA GLU A 261 25.95 -20.35 3.85
C GLU A 261 27.07 -19.30 3.83
N ASP A 262 26.94 -18.28 2.98
CA ASP A 262 27.94 -17.23 2.79
C ASP A 262 27.71 -15.99 3.68
N ILE A 263 26.65 -15.96 4.50
CA ILE A 263 26.32 -14.80 5.35
C ILE A 263 27.48 -14.41 6.26
N ILE A 264 28.13 -15.38 6.90
CA ILE A 264 29.21 -15.13 7.87
C ILE A 264 30.46 -14.57 7.17
N ASN A 265 30.75 -15.07 5.97
CA ASN A 265 31.94 -14.69 5.18
C ASN A 265 31.77 -13.31 4.52
N SER A 266 30.56 -12.77 4.49
CA SER A 266 30.24 -11.49 3.85
C SER A 266 30.38 -10.32 4.82
N HIS A 267 31.59 -9.97 5.23
CA HIS A 267 31.87 -8.92 6.22
C HIS A 267 31.28 -7.54 5.86
N LEU A 268 31.12 -7.24 4.58
CA LEU A 268 30.58 -5.96 4.10
C LEU A 268 29.04 -5.89 4.08
N ILE A 269 28.36 -6.99 4.36
CA ILE A 269 26.88 -7.04 4.26
C ILE A 269 26.20 -6.00 5.14
N LEU A 270 26.74 -5.73 6.34
CA LEU A 270 26.24 -4.73 7.26
C LEU A 270 26.61 -3.29 6.88
N SER A 271 27.59 -3.10 6.00
CA SER A 271 28.05 -1.77 5.57
C SER A 271 27.28 -1.25 4.36
N MET A 272 26.54 -2.13 3.68
CA MET A 272 25.78 -1.76 2.49
C MET A 272 24.42 -1.16 2.87
N PRO A 273 23.93 -0.15 2.12
CA PRO A 273 22.65 0.51 2.37
C PRO A 273 21.50 -0.33 1.80
N TRP A 274 21.12 -1.38 2.50
CA TRP A 274 19.96 -2.18 2.14
C TRP A 274 18.66 -1.49 2.59
N ASP A 275 17.69 -1.45 1.70
CA ASP A 275 16.33 -0.97 2.01
C ASP A 275 15.38 -2.12 2.34
N LEU A 276 15.54 -3.24 1.63
CA LEU A 276 14.72 -4.44 1.79
C LEU A 276 15.62 -5.66 1.98
N VAL A 277 15.32 -6.44 3.02
CA VAL A 277 15.91 -7.78 3.22
C VAL A 277 14.80 -8.81 3.10
N ILE A 278 15.02 -9.82 2.26
CA ILE A 278 14.15 -11.00 2.15
C ILE A 278 14.94 -12.21 2.62
N VAL A 279 14.38 -13.02 3.49
CA VAL A 279 15.01 -14.26 3.96
C VAL A 279 14.10 -15.42 3.65
N ASP A 280 14.54 -16.31 2.79
CA ASP A 280 13.81 -17.54 2.47
C ASP A 280 14.20 -18.68 3.39
N GLU A 281 13.25 -19.59 3.63
CA GLU A 281 13.40 -20.74 4.52
C GLU A 281 13.95 -20.32 5.91
N THR A 282 13.31 -19.32 6.51
CA THR A 282 13.79 -18.68 7.77
C THR A 282 13.98 -19.64 8.93
N HIS A 283 13.33 -20.81 8.92
CA HIS A 283 13.55 -21.84 9.94
C HIS A 283 15.02 -22.31 9.96
N ARG A 284 15.75 -22.23 8.85
CA ARG A 284 17.18 -22.57 8.80
C ARG A 284 18.05 -21.57 9.56
N LEU A 285 17.67 -20.30 9.66
CA LEU A 285 18.41 -19.32 10.48
C LEU A 285 18.49 -19.76 11.95
N LEU A 286 17.43 -20.42 12.44
CA LEU A 286 17.32 -20.82 13.84
C LEU A 286 18.24 -22.00 14.19
N THR A 287 18.77 -22.70 13.18
CA THR A 287 19.72 -23.80 13.39
C THR A 287 21.16 -23.32 13.59
N ASN A 288 21.44 -22.04 13.28
CA ASN A 288 22.78 -21.46 13.39
C ASN A 288 22.70 -20.03 13.97
N ASP A 289 23.15 -19.87 15.21
CA ASP A 289 23.11 -18.58 15.89
C ASP A 289 23.95 -17.49 15.22
N ALA A 290 25.02 -17.82 14.56
CA ALA A 290 25.83 -16.84 13.83
C ALA A 290 25.07 -16.28 12.63
N TRP A 291 24.36 -17.10 11.87
CA TRP A 291 23.47 -16.65 10.80
C TRP A 291 22.33 -15.76 11.34
N TYR A 292 21.69 -16.22 12.43
CA TYR A 292 20.62 -15.45 13.05
C TYR A 292 21.10 -14.08 13.50
N ASN A 293 22.24 -13.99 14.19
CA ASN A 293 22.77 -12.73 14.71
C ASN A 293 23.10 -11.74 13.59
N GLN A 294 23.61 -12.21 12.44
CA GLN A 294 23.85 -11.35 11.29
C GLN A 294 22.54 -10.80 10.70
N VAL A 295 21.52 -11.64 10.54
CA VAL A 295 20.21 -11.19 10.06
C VAL A 295 19.54 -10.26 11.09
N GLN A 296 19.71 -10.49 12.39
CA GLN A 296 19.23 -9.61 13.45
C GLN A 296 19.86 -8.21 13.35
N ASN A 297 21.17 -8.15 13.14
CA ASN A 297 21.88 -6.89 12.93
C ASN A 297 21.38 -6.15 11.66
N LEU A 298 21.11 -6.88 10.58
CA LEU A 298 20.49 -6.32 9.37
C LEU A 298 19.09 -5.81 9.67
N SER A 299 18.26 -6.57 10.38
CA SER A 299 16.86 -6.21 10.63
C SER A 299 16.69 -4.89 11.39
N ARG A 300 17.67 -4.53 12.23
CA ARG A 300 17.69 -3.26 12.97
C ARG A 300 18.01 -2.05 12.07
N ARG A 301 18.63 -2.28 10.93
CA ARG A 301 19.13 -1.20 10.04
C ARG A 301 18.25 -1.00 8.82
N VAL A 302 17.55 -2.05 8.38
CA VAL A 302 16.76 -2.00 7.16
C VAL A 302 15.33 -1.52 7.42
N THR A 303 14.78 -0.80 6.45
CA THR A 303 13.40 -0.33 6.50
C THR A 303 12.41 -1.48 6.35
N HIS A 304 12.61 -2.33 5.34
CA HIS A 304 11.68 -3.41 5.00
C HIS A 304 12.32 -4.78 5.23
N ILE A 305 11.57 -5.72 5.76
CA ILE A 305 12.02 -7.11 5.92
C ILE A 305 10.87 -8.08 5.65
N LEU A 306 11.15 -9.10 4.82
CA LEU A 306 10.25 -10.22 4.55
C LEU A 306 10.91 -11.53 4.98
N LEU A 307 10.21 -12.27 5.80
CA LEU A 307 10.62 -13.61 6.22
C LEU A 307 9.69 -14.63 5.57
N LEU A 308 10.25 -15.62 4.86
CA LEU A 308 9.48 -16.68 4.22
C LEU A 308 9.72 -18.00 4.94
N SER A 309 8.66 -18.67 5.35
CA SER A 309 8.73 -19.98 5.99
C SER A 309 7.53 -20.83 5.65
N ALA A 310 7.75 -22.10 5.40
CA ALA A 310 6.69 -23.07 5.15
C ALA A 310 6.28 -23.85 6.41
N THR A 311 7.11 -23.84 7.45
CA THR A 311 6.90 -24.61 8.65
C THR A 311 6.12 -23.82 9.71
N PRO A 312 5.09 -24.41 10.34
CA PRO A 312 4.40 -23.78 11.46
C PRO A 312 5.32 -23.78 12.69
N ILE A 313 5.92 -22.60 12.97
CA ILE A 313 6.84 -22.42 14.12
C ILE A 313 6.06 -22.10 15.41
N GLN A 314 4.72 -21.93 15.30
CA GLN A 314 3.85 -21.47 16.39
C GLN A 314 3.84 -22.37 17.65
N ASP A 315 4.28 -23.62 17.53
CA ASP A 315 4.33 -24.55 18.66
C ASP A 315 5.69 -24.51 19.40
N ARG A 316 6.67 -23.79 18.87
CA ARG A 316 8.01 -23.58 19.45
C ARG A 316 8.16 -22.11 19.84
N ASN A 317 7.73 -21.77 21.06
CA ASN A 317 7.62 -20.38 21.49
C ASN A 317 8.91 -19.58 21.35
N GLU A 318 10.08 -20.15 21.67
CA GLU A 318 11.36 -19.43 21.56
C GLU A 318 11.78 -19.17 20.11
N GLU A 319 11.63 -20.14 19.23
CA GLU A 319 11.91 -19.97 17.79
C GLU A 319 10.97 -18.92 17.18
N TYR A 320 9.70 -18.95 17.59
CA TYR A 320 8.71 -17.97 17.12
C TYR A 320 9.04 -16.55 17.62
N ARG A 321 9.41 -16.41 18.91
CA ARG A 321 9.87 -15.13 19.48
C ARG A 321 11.07 -14.58 18.71
N ARG A 322 12.07 -15.41 18.43
CA ARG A 322 13.27 -15.03 17.65
C ARG A 322 12.90 -14.51 16.26
N LEU A 323 11.97 -15.14 15.56
CA LEU A 323 11.52 -14.65 14.24
C LEU A 323 10.72 -13.35 14.35
N LEU A 324 9.86 -13.20 15.35
CA LEU A 324 9.16 -11.94 15.58
C LEU A 324 10.12 -10.81 15.98
N ALA A 325 11.21 -11.11 16.67
CA ALA A 325 12.26 -10.13 16.99
C ALA A 325 12.95 -9.58 15.72
N LEU A 326 13.03 -10.36 14.63
CA LEU A 326 13.49 -9.84 13.34
C LEU A 326 12.48 -8.90 12.69
N LEU A 327 11.18 -9.09 12.92
CA LEU A 327 10.12 -8.23 12.37
C LEU A 327 9.92 -6.97 13.18
N ASN A 328 10.00 -7.07 14.49
CA ASN A 328 9.85 -5.96 15.44
C ASN A 328 10.84 -6.10 16.60
N PRO A 329 12.11 -5.64 16.39
CA PRO A 329 13.16 -5.76 17.40
C PRO A 329 12.79 -5.07 18.72
N GLU A 330 12.20 -3.88 18.64
CA GLU A 330 11.86 -3.08 19.84
C GLU A 330 10.94 -3.82 20.80
N GLN A 331 10.00 -4.59 20.28
CA GLN A 331 9.00 -5.28 21.09
C GLN A 331 9.48 -6.64 21.59
N TYR A 332 10.17 -7.43 20.75
CA TYR A 332 10.40 -8.86 21.03
C TYR A 332 11.83 -9.21 21.39
N GLU A 333 12.81 -8.34 21.12
CA GLU A 333 14.22 -8.67 21.33
C GLU A 333 14.55 -8.84 22.81
N ASN A 334 14.11 -7.90 23.65
CA ASN A 334 14.36 -7.90 25.09
C ASN A 334 13.27 -8.63 25.90
N MET A 335 12.32 -9.28 25.22
CA MET A 335 11.25 -10.00 25.88
C MET A 335 11.74 -11.37 26.38
N SER A 336 11.51 -11.69 27.66
CA SER A 336 11.86 -13.01 28.20
C SER A 336 11.02 -14.12 27.56
N ALA A 337 11.57 -15.34 27.54
CA ALA A 337 10.88 -16.51 26.99
C ALA A 337 9.58 -16.81 27.75
N GLU A 338 9.61 -16.63 29.08
CA GLU A 338 8.43 -16.84 29.94
C GLU A 338 7.32 -15.86 29.62
N ARG A 339 7.66 -14.56 29.46
CA ARG A 339 6.69 -13.52 29.11
C ARG A 339 6.10 -13.76 27.73
N PHE A 340 6.91 -14.18 26.76
CA PHE A 340 6.45 -14.52 25.43
C PHE A 340 5.52 -15.74 25.43
N ALA A 341 5.90 -16.81 26.12
CA ALA A 341 5.08 -18.02 26.26
C ALA A 341 3.71 -17.70 26.92
N TRP A 342 3.73 -16.85 27.95
CA TRP A 342 2.54 -16.34 28.60
C TRP A 342 1.64 -15.54 27.61
N MET A 343 2.22 -14.65 26.80
CA MET A 343 1.49 -13.92 25.78
C MET A 343 0.85 -14.85 24.73
N VAL A 344 1.59 -15.81 24.21
CA VAL A 344 1.09 -16.80 23.22
C VAL A 344 -0.06 -17.63 23.81
N LYS A 345 0.06 -18.09 25.06
CA LYS A 345 -1.00 -18.86 25.72
C LYS A 345 -2.28 -18.03 25.91
N ARG A 346 -2.13 -16.77 26.31
CA ARG A 346 -3.26 -15.83 26.45
C ARG A 346 -3.89 -15.50 25.10
N GLN A 347 -3.09 -15.24 24.10
CA GLN A 347 -3.59 -14.94 22.77
C GLN A 347 -4.48 -16.05 22.19
N LYS A 348 -4.08 -17.31 22.34
CA LYS A 348 -4.91 -18.45 21.88
C LYS A 348 -6.30 -18.46 22.54
N ARG A 349 -6.39 -18.08 23.82
CA ARG A 349 -7.68 -17.94 24.53
C ARG A 349 -8.45 -16.74 24.02
N ILE A 350 -7.80 -15.56 23.96
CA ILE A 350 -8.41 -14.30 23.50
C ILE A 350 -8.91 -14.42 22.08
N GLN A 351 -8.14 -15.01 21.17
CA GLN A 351 -8.55 -15.19 19.77
C GLN A 351 -9.84 -16.00 19.65
N LYS A 352 -9.98 -17.04 20.48
CA LYS A 352 -11.21 -17.85 20.49
C LYS A 352 -12.41 -17.03 20.98
N SER A 353 -12.25 -16.29 22.09
CA SER A 353 -13.31 -15.42 22.63
C SER A 353 -13.61 -14.26 21.70
N THR A 354 -12.59 -13.60 21.13
CA THR A 354 -12.78 -12.47 20.20
C THR A 354 -13.52 -12.90 18.93
N ASN A 355 -13.23 -14.10 18.39
CA ASN A 355 -13.95 -14.61 17.20
C ASN A 355 -15.42 -14.91 17.52
N LEU A 356 -15.73 -15.42 18.70
CA LEU A 356 -17.10 -15.60 19.15
C LEU A 356 -17.82 -14.26 19.30
N LEU A 357 -17.16 -13.28 19.95
CA LEU A 357 -17.70 -11.93 20.12
C LEU A 357 -17.99 -11.23 18.78
N LEU A 358 -17.11 -11.38 17.78
CA LEU A 358 -17.35 -10.83 16.45
C LEU A 358 -18.59 -11.42 15.78
N GLY A 359 -18.87 -12.72 16.00
CA GLY A 359 -20.10 -13.36 15.54
C GLY A 359 -21.36 -12.84 16.23
N TYR A 360 -21.28 -12.47 17.51
CA TYR A 360 -22.42 -11.91 18.27
C TYR A 360 -22.69 -10.44 17.96
N LEU A 361 -21.73 -9.69 17.42
CA LEU A 361 -21.91 -8.27 17.09
C LEU A 361 -22.98 -8.01 16.03
N GLU A 362 -23.26 -8.94 15.14
CA GLU A 362 -24.35 -8.82 14.15
C GLU A 362 -25.74 -8.82 14.81
N ARG A 363 -25.84 -9.43 15.99
CA ARG A 363 -27.08 -9.50 16.79
C ARG A 363 -26.85 -8.93 18.19
N TYR A 364 -26.22 -7.77 18.26
CA TYR A 364 -25.79 -7.15 19.51
C TYR A 364 -26.92 -7.07 20.56
N ASN A 365 -28.12 -6.67 20.16
CA ASN A 365 -29.26 -6.50 21.09
C ASN A 365 -29.71 -7.81 21.77
N GLU A 366 -29.45 -8.96 21.13
CA GLU A 366 -29.82 -10.27 21.68
C GLU A 366 -28.73 -10.82 22.62
N TYR A 367 -27.44 -10.44 22.36
CA TYR A 367 -26.28 -11.03 23.04
C TYR A 367 -25.47 -10.04 23.87
N ALA A 368 -26.00 -8.84 24.15
CA ALA A 368 -25.26 -7.75 24.79
C ALA A 368 -24.68 -8.15 26.16
N GLU A 369 -25.41 -8.87 26.99
CA GLU A 369 -24.96 -9.36 28.30
C GLU A 369 -23.82 -10.40 28.15
N ILE A 370 -23.97 -11.34 27.21
CA ILE A 370 -22.94 -12.37 26.92
C ILE A 370 -21.67 -11.73 26.40
N ILE A 371 -21.80 -10.71 25.55
CA ILE A 371 -20.66 -9.94 25.04
C ILE A 371 -19.91 -9.25 26.19
N LEU A 372 -20.63 -8.67 27.15
CA LEU A 372 -20.03 -7.99 28.27
C LEU A 372 -19.32 -8.97 29.22
N ASP A 373 -19.93 -10.13 29.48
CA ASP A 373 -19.33 -11.19 30.29
C ASP A 373 -18.05 -11.75 29.66
N ASP A 374 -18.07 -12.01 28.36
CA ASP A 374 -16.89 -12.46 27.62
C ASP A 374 -15.78 -11.38 27.60
N LEU A 375 -16.13 -10.08 27.46
CA LEU A 375 -15.17 -8.99 27.57
C LEU A 375 -14.56 -8.89 28.96
N ASN A 376 -15.35 -9.04 30.02
CA ASN A 376 -14.86 -9.07 31.41
C ASN A 376 -13.90 -10.25 31.63
N SER A 377 -14.21 -11.42 31.10
CA SER A 377 -13.31 -12.59 31.15
C SER A 377 -11.99 -12.33 30.41
N ILE A 378 -12.03 -11.58 29.30
CA ILE A 378 -10.82 -11.15 28.57
C ILE A 378 -10.02 -10.15 29.41
N VAL A 379 -10.68 -9.17 30.06
CA VAL A 379 -10.04 -8.19 30.95
C VAL A 379 -9.32 -8.91 32.10
N GLU A 380 -9.96 -9.84 32.77
CA GLU A 380 -9.35 -10.65 33.84
C GLU A 380 -8.16 -11.45 33.31
N THR A 381 -8.28 -11.98 32.10
CA THR A 381 -7.18 -12.73 31.46
C THR A 381 -6.00 -11.83 31.12
N LEU A 382 -6.22 -10.59 30.69
CA LEU A 382 -5.18 -9.66 30.25
C LEU A 382 -4.56 -8.85 31.38
N GLU A 383 -5.29 -8.63 32.48
CA GLU A 383 -4.89 -7.77 33.59
C GLU A 383 -4.50 -6.35 33.11
N ASP A 384 -5.22 -5.82 32.13
CA ASP A 384 -4.96 -4.53 31.49
C ASP A 384 -5.92 -3.47 32.03
N ALA A 385 -5.38 -2.53 32.81
CA ALA A 385 -6.15 -1.45 33.43
C ALA A 385 -6.83 -0.51 32.42
N ALA A 386 -6.24 -0.31 31.23
CA ALA A 386 -6.82 0.52 30.20
C ALA A 386 -8.03 -0.18 29.55
N LEU A 387 -7.91 -1.47 29.27
CA LEU A 387 -9.02 -2.28 28.78
C LEU A 387 -10.14 -2.40 29.82
N GLU A 388 -9.81 -2.61 31.08
CA GLU A 388 -10.75 -2.66 32.18
C GLU A 388 -11.59 -1.38 32.27
N LYS A 389 -10.95 -0.21 32.16
CA LYS A 389 -11.63 1.08 32.12
C LYS A 389 -12.57 1.18 30.93
N MET A 390 -12.15 0.77 29.75
CA MET A 390 -12.98 0.82 28.54
C MET A 390 -14.21 -0.08 28.65
N VAL A 391 -14.06 -1.27 29.23
CA VAL A 391 -15.17 -2.22 29.42
C VAL A 391 -16.17 -1.72 30.48
N LYS A 392 -15.68 -1.12 31.58
CA LYS A 392 -16.54 -0.49 32.62
C LYS A 392 -17.37 0.68 32.11
N GLU A 393 -16.94 1.35 31.03
CA GLU A 393 -17.68 2.45 30.38
C GLU A 393 -18.78 1.96 29.42
N ILE A 394 -18.97 0.64 29.26
CA ILE A 394 -20.01 0.08 28.39
C ILE A 394 -21.35 0.12 29.14
N ASP A 395 -22.27 0.94 28.66
CA ASP A 395 -23.65 0.98 29.14
C ASP A 395 -24.56 0.24 28.15
N LEU A 396 -25.13 -0.88 28.61
CA LEU A 396 -26.03 -1.72 27.82
C LEU A 396 -27.39 -1.06 27.55
N ASN A 397 -27.78 -0.06 28.36
CA ASN A 397 -29.09 0.58 28.28
C ASN A 397 -29.14 1.75 27.27
N SER A 398 -27.97 2.18 26.77
CA SER A 398 -27.87 3.25 25.78
C SER A 398 -27.93 2.71 24.36
N GLU A 399 -29.02 2.94 23.63
CA GLU A 399 -29.19 2.51 22.25
C GLU A 399 -28.05 3.02 21.36
N GLY A 400 -27.30 2.08 20.79
CA GLY A 400 -26.19 2.34 19.85
C GLY A 400 -24.86 2.74 20.50
N HIS A 401 -24.82 3.33 21.69
CA HIS A 401 -23.59 3.75 22.34
C HIS A 401 -22.80 2.54 22.91
N GLY A 402 -23.51 1.58 23.47
CA GLY A 402 -22.93 0.32 23.96
C GLY A 402 -22.20 -0.46 22.86
N LEU A 403 -22.80 -0.61 21.68
CA LEU A 403 -22.19 -1.28 20.54
C LEU A 403 -20.89 -0.58 20.07
N ILE A 404 -20.87 0.76 20.09
CA ILE A 404 -19.67 1.54 19.72
C ILE A 404 -18.55 1.26 20.71
N LYS A 405 -18.84 1.28 22.01
CA LYS A 405 -17.86 0.99 23.06
C LYS A 405 -17.33 -0.45 23.01
N VAL A 406 -18.20 -1.42 22.75
CA VAL A 406 -17.78 -2.82 22.52
C VAL A 406 -16.84 -2.93 21.32
N LYS A 407 -17.16 -2.27 20.19
CA LYS A 407 -16.27 -2.24 19.01
C LYS A 407 -14.93 -1.56 19.32
N GLN A 408 -14.91 -0.52 20.14
CA GLN A 408 -13.68 0.13 20.58
C GLN A 408 -12.82 -0.79 21.43
N ALA A 409 -13.42 -1.50 22.41
CA ALA A 409 -12.72 -2.47 23.23
C ALA A 409 -12.14 -3.64 22.40
N LEU A 410 -12.92 -4.17 21.45
CA LEU A 410 -12.46 -5.21 20.53
C LEU A 410 -11.33 -4.72 19.62
N ALA A 411 -11.41 -3.50 19.11
CA ALA A 411 -10.34 -2.88 18.32
C ALA A 411 -9.06 -2.76 19.14
N TYR A 412 -9.17 -2.29 20.40
CA TYR A 412 -8.06 -2.21 21.33
C TYR A 412 -7.40 -3.58 21.59
N ILE A 413 -8.19 -4.63 21.83
CA ILE A 413 -7.71 -6.01 22.00
C ILE A 413 -6.97 -6.48 20.73
N CYS A 414 -7.57 -6.25 19.57
CA CYS A 414 -6.98 -6.65 18.30
C CYS A 414 -5.67 -5.89 17.99
N GLU A 415 -5.56 -4.63 18.39
CA GLU A 415 -4.37 -3.84 18.14
C GLU A 415 -3.22 -4.16 19.09
N ASN A 416 -3.50 -4.33 20.38
CA ASN A 416 -2.46 -4.46 21.39
C ASN A 416 -2.04 -5.91 21.67
N TYR A 417 -2.93 -6.88 21.45
CA TYR A 417 -2.72 -8.26 21.85
C TYR A 417 -2.62 -9.26 20.70
N ARG A 418 -2.68 -8.82 19.46
CA ARG A 418 -2.53 -9.69 18.29
C ARG A 418 -1.06 -9.85 17.92
N ILE A 419 -0.41 -10.89 18.46
CA ILE A 419 0.99 -11.23 18.12
C ILE A 419 1.17 -11.48 16.61
N GLU A 420 0.14 -12.00 15.94
CA GLU A 420 0.19 -12.43 14.55
C GLU A 420 -0.07 -11.31 13.53
N ARG A 421 -0.10 -10.04 13.94
CA ARG A 421 -0.42 -8.94 13.00
C ARG A 421 0.53 -8.87 11.80
N ARG A 422 1.79 -9.26 12.02
CA ARG A 422 2.86 -9.27 10.99
C ARG A 422 3.15 -10.65 10.41
N VAL A 423 2.31 -11.65 10.74
CA VAL A 423 2.41 -13.00 10.20
C VAL A 423 1.19 -13.28 9.34
N ILE A 424 1.43 -13.56 8.07
CA ILE A 424 0.38 -13.92 7.11
C ILE A 424 0.50 -15.40 6.83
N ARG A 425 -0.61 -16.12 6.98
CA ARG A 425 -0.64 -17.57 6.78
C ARG A 425 -1.91 -17.98 6.04
N ASN A 426 -1.73 -18.50 4.85
CA ASN A 426 -2.78 -19.12 4.06
C ASN A 426 -2.68 -20.65 4.17
N ARG A 427 -3.82 -21.32 4.26
CA ARG A 427 -3.93 -22.79 4.31
C ARG A 427 -4.65 -23.30 3.08
N ARG A 428 -4.18 -24.41 2.52
CA ARG A 428 -4.80 -25.03 1.33
C ARG A 428 -6.28 -25.34 1.54
N GLN A 429 -6.66 -25.77 2.73
CA GLN A 429 -8.06 -26.10 3.05
C GLN A 429 -9.01 -24.91 2.87
N LEU A 430 -8.54 -23.69 3.15
CA LEU A 430 -9.35 -22.46 3.00
C LEU A 430 -9.38 -21.94 1.56
N ILE A 431 -8.47 -22.41 0.71
CA ILE A 431 -8.31 -21.98 -0.68
C ILE A 431 -8.81 -23.04 -1.67
N SER A 432 -9.10 -24.25 -1.19
CA SER A 432 -9.39 -25.46 -2.00
C SER A 432 -10.54 -25.30 -3.00
N GLU A 433 -11.51 -24.42 -2.75
CA GLU A 433 -12.61 -24.15 -3.69
C GLU A 433 -12.15 -23.46 -4.99
N LYS A 434 -10.95 -22.83 -4.98
CA LYS A 434 -10.39 -22.08 -6.11
C LYS A 434 -9.15 -22.74 -6.73
N MET A 435 -8.72 -23.88 -6.21
CA MET A 435 -7.58 -24.63 -6.74
C MET A 435 -8.02 -25.77 -7.65
N ALA A 436 -7.24 -26.05 -8.70
CA ALA A 436 -7.45 -27.20 -9.54
C ALA A 436 -7.45 -28.50 -8.71
N ARG A 437 -8.51 -29.28 -8.82
CA ARG A 437 -8.59 -30.60 -8.16
C ARG A 437 -7.58 -31.54 -8.83
N ARG A 438 -6.59 -31.97 -8.07
CA ARG A 438 -5.69 -33.05 -8.52
C ARG A 438 -6.40 -34.37 -8.32
N THR A 439 -6.71 -35.05 -9.42
CA THR A 439 -7.17 -36.44 -9.39
C THR A 439 -5.99 -37.35 -9.63
N LEU A 440 -5.72 -38.26 -8.70
CA LEU A 440 -4.76 -39.36 -8.91
C LEU A 440 -5.40 -40.30 -9.93
N ARG A 441 -4.84 -40.33 -11.13
CA ARG A 441 -5.16 -41.41 -12.09
C ARG A 441 -4.09 -42.49 -11.90
N ALA A 442 -4.47 -43.63 -11.37
CA ALA A 442 -3.62 -44.80 -11.41
C ALA A 442 -3.54 -45.27 -12.88
N ILE A 443 -2.38 -45.13 -13.48
CA ILE A 443 -2.12 -45.74 -14.81
C ILE A 443 -1.62 -47.14 -14.51
N PRO A 444 -2.39 -48.19 -14.92
CA PRO A 444 -1.92 -49.55 -14.74
C PRO A 444 -0.66 -49.75 -15.58
N TYR A 445 0.42 -50.08 -14.91
CA TYR A 445 1.70 -50.34 -15.52
C TYR A 445 1.90 -51.83 -15.66
N SER A 446 2.17 -52.30 -16.87
CA SER A 446 2.55 -53.67 -17.13
C SER A 446 4.03 -53.70 -17.56
N PRO A 447 4.91 -54.37 -16.83
CA PRO A 447 6.38 -54.32 -17.08
C PRO A 447 6.85 -55.20 -18.25
N LEU A 448 6.07 -55.35 -19.31
CA LEU A 448 6.33 -56.37 -20.33
C LEU A 448 7.32 -55.99 -21.44
N SER A 449 7.83 -54.80 -21.55
CA SER A 449 9.06 -54.54 -22.32
C SER A 449 9.67 -53.17 -21.92
N LEU A 450 10.96 -53.15 -21.62
CA LEU A 450 11.69 -51.94 -21.23
C LEU A 450 11.76 -50.90 -22.37
N ASN A 451 11.65 -51.32 -23.63
CA ASN A 451 11.73 -50.43 -24.80
C ASN A 451 10.44 -49.73 -25.17
N GLU A 452 9.27 -50.32 -24.94
CA GLU A 452 7.96 -49.68 -25.18
C GLU A 452 7.65 -48.63 -24.15
N ASN A 453 8.05 -48.88 -22.91
CA ASN A 453 7.80 -47.94 -21.81
C ASN A 453 8.63 -46.64 -21.91
N TYR A 454 9.83 -46.68 -22.50
CA TYR A 454 10.64 -45.46 -22.72
C TYR A 454 10.00 -44.53 -23.75
N ASN A 455 9.29 -45.07 -24.74
CA ASN A 455 8.60 -44.26 -25.74
C ASN A 455 7.31 -43.63 -25.19
N GLU A 456 6.55 -44.33 -24.31
CA GLU A 456 5.38 -43.77 -23.63
C GLU A 456 5.73 -42.68 -22.60
N ILE A 457 6.80 -42.86 -21.83
CA ILE A 457 7.28 -41.85 -20.88
C ILE A 457 7.75 -40.60 -21.64
N GLY A 458 8.43 -40.75 -22.78
CA GLY A 458 8.82 -39.62 -23.64
C GLY A 458 7.65 -38.89 -24.26
N ALA A 459 6.58 -39.59 -24.61
CA ALA A 459 5.33 -39.01 -25.12
C ALA A 459 4.57 -38.21 -24.04
N ILE A 460 4.57 -38.70 -22.78
CA ILE A 460 3.93 -37.99 -21.64
C ILE A 460 4.74 -36.75 -21.26
N GLN A 461 6.08 -36.77 -21.31
CA GLN A 461 6.92 -35.59 -21.05
C GLN A 461 6.78 -34.48 -22.11
N ASN A 462 6.42 -34.84 -23.35
CA ASN A 462 6.22 -33.86 -24.43
C ASN A 462 4.77 -33.29 -24.45
N THR A 463 3.86 -33.82 -23.61
CA THR A 463 2.45 -33.38 -23.54
C THR A 463 2.17 -32.57 -22.26
N LEU A 464 3.10 -32.46 -21.35
CA LEU A 464 3.09 -31.62 -20.14
C LEU A 464 3.97 -30.38 -20.34
#